data_69f5265fb692ef68238633211562c4d4
#
_entry.id   69f5265fb692ef68238633211562c4d4
#
_cell.length_a   1.000
_cell.length_b   1.000
_cell.length_c   1.000
_cell.angle_alpha   90.00
_cell.angle_beta   90.00
_cell.angle_gamma   90.00
#
_symmetry.space_group_name_H-M   'P 1'
#
loop_
_entity.id
_entity.type
_entity.pdbx_description
1 polymer ?
#
loop_
_entity_poly.entity_id
_entity_poly.type
_entity_poly.pdbx_seq_one_letter_code
_entity_poly.pdbx_strand_id
1 'polypeptide(L)'
;MPNIGNKPLKDTYGNSLNVNQSSNTGADATTREIQDGFGNNTSASISDDVLSVKPQNDDTTGAFLVKNKGGNNILAVDTTDSLVKVGASQINATTQYAYFGANFADQSAFTADIHHAIPFNTGMTTGVAGTAMGSSTSSSFNDTNPATSLTLTTGAHHFAACYWHVIDNITIDAVTWWHGADTATGDVTASHLMGYDVVSDNSSNSGNLSNGTVLADGAGISNAGHEQIYYQNMTVQSADVDAGKVILFTFASDTVNSDYTINATVKYHIR
;
A
#
# COMPACT_ATOMS: atom_id res chain seq x y z
N MET A 1 -24.63 -43.16 8.19
CA MET A 1 -24.59 -43.25 6.72
C MET A 1 -25.82 -42.52 6.21
N PRO A 2 -25.70 -41.59 5.26
CA PRO A 2 -26.90 -41.08 4.61
C PRO A 2 -27.63 -42.25 3.97
N ASN A 3 -28.92 -42.33 4.24
CA ASN A 3 -29.76 -43.40 3.74
C ASN A 3 -29.96 -43.19 2.24
N ILE A 4 -29.30 -43.99 1.40
CA ILE A 4 -29.40 -43.89 -0.06
C ILE A 4 -30.80 -44.32 -0.53
N GLY A 5 -31.68 -44.74 0.41
CA GLY A 5 -33.05 -45.12 0.11
C GLY A 5 -33.14 -46.09 -1.07
N ASN A 6 -34.29 -46.56 -1.44
CA ASN A 6 -34.54 -47.46 -2.58
C ASN A 6 -34.38 -46.76 -3.97
N LYS A 7 -33.50 -45.72 -4.10
CA LYS A 7 -33.25 -45.11 -5.41
C LYS A 7 -32.18 -45.93 -6.15
N PRO A 8 -32.36 -46.18 -7.44
CA PRO A 8 -31.31 -46.78 -8.26
C PRO A 8 -29.99 -45.99 -8.15
N LEU A 9 -28.86 -46.69 -8.10
CA LEU A 9 -27.53 -46.04 -8.03
C LEU A 9 -27.36 -44.95 -9.11
N LYS A 10 -27.91 -45.17 -10.29
CA LYS A 10 -27.88 -44.18 -11.38
C LYS A 10 -28.53 -42.83 -11.03
N ASP A 11 -29.54 -42.81 -10.15
CA ASP A 11 -30.28 -41.59 -9.78
C ASP A 11 -29.62 -40.85 -8.61
N THR A 12 -28.65 -41.48 -7.95
CA THR A 12 -27.88 -40.89 -6.85
C THR A 12 -26.44 -40.59 -7.22
N TYR A 13 -25.94 -41.20 -8.30
CA TYR A 13 -24.56 -41.09 -8.73
C TYR A 13 -24.17 -39.65 -9.12
N GLY A 14 -25.06 -38.92 -9.80
CA GLY A 14 -24.83 -37.53 -10.17
C GLY A 14 -24.60 -36.59 -9.00
N ASN A 15 -25.08 -36.93 -7.80
CA ASN A 15 -24.93 -36.13 -6.59
C ASN A 15 -23.76 -36.60 -5.69
N SER A 16 -23.01 -37.63 -6.10
CA SER A 16 -21.84 -38.07 -5.36
C SER A 16 -20.60 -37.25 -5.74
N LEU A 17 -19.78 -36.94 -4.74
CA LEU A 17 -18.44 -36.42 -4.97
C LEU A 17 -17.45 -37.58 -4.89
N ASN A 18 -16.53 -37.63 -5.84
CA ASN A 18 -15.49 -38.65 -5.89
C ASN A 18 -14.14 -38.04 -6.29
N VAL A 19 -13.08 -38.72 -5.93
CA VAL A 19 -11.72 -38.37 -6.35
C VAL A 19 -11.48 -38.92 -7.75
N ASN A 20 -11.00 -38.13 -8.67
CA ASN A 20 -10.71 -38.56 -10.05
C ASN A 20 -9.51 -39.51 -10.09
N GLN A 21 -9.79 -40.82 -10.01
CA GLN A 21 -8.76 -41.84 -10.16
C GLN A 21 -9.32 -43.13 -10.74
N SER A 22 -8.52 -43.83 -11.53
CA SER A 22 -8.90 -45.06 -12.22
C SER A 22 -8.74 -46.34 -11.37
N SER A 23 -7.94 -46.27 -10.32
CA SER A 23 -7.52 -47.45 -9.56
C SER A 23 -8.26 -47.66 -8.23
N ASN A 24 -9.12 -46.76 -7.83
CA ASN A 24 -9.92 -46.82 -6.58
C ASN A 24 -9.08 -47.09 -5.31
N THR A 25 -7.88 -46.53 -5.24
CA THR A 25 -6.93 -46.74 -4.13
C THR A 25 -7.05 -45.73 -3.01
N GLY A 26 -7.97 -44.75 -3.13
CA GLY A 26 -8.12 -43.65 -2.17
C GLY A 26 -7.14 -42.51 -2.43
N ALA A 27 -6.96 -41.63 -1.45
CA ALA A 27 -5.97 -40.55 -1.54
C ALA A 27 -4.56 -41.10 -1.44
N ASP A 28 -3.66 -40.62 -2.26
CA ASP A 28 -2.22 -40.90 -2.26
C ASP A 28 -1.45 -39.58 -2.49
N ALA A 29 -0.14 -39.62 -2.66
CA ALA A 29 0.69 -38.46 -2.84
C ALA A 29 0.39 -37.64 -4.13
N THR A 30 -0.48 -38.13 -5.01
CA THR A 30 -0.86 -37.41 -6.23
C THR A 30 -2.11 -36.59 -6.01
N THR A 31 -2.03 -35.27 -6.18
CA THR A 31 -3.20 -34.39 -6.12
C THR A 31 -4.16 -34.68 -7.28
N ARG A 32 -5.41 -35.01 -6.95
CA ARG A 32 -6.47 -35.29 -7.92
C ARG A 32 -7.69 -34.42 -7.66
N GLU A 33 -8.40 -34.11 -8.72
CA GLU A 33 -9.60 -33.29 -8.66
C GLU A 33 -10.76 -34.07 -8.04
N ILE A 34 -11.57 -33.37 -7.27
CA ILE A 34 -12.87 -33.85 -6.81
C ILE A 34 -13.87 -33.57 -7.93
N GLN A 35 -14.54 -34.63 -8.37
CA GLN A 35 -15.53 -34.61 -9.44
C GLN A 35 -16.92 -34.92 -8.92
N ASP A 36 -17.96 -34.45 -9.62
CA ASP A 36 -19.32 -34.97 -9.44
C ASP A 36 -19.47 -36.34 -10.10
N GLY A 37 -20.62 -36.99 -9.94
CA GLY A 37 -20.92 -38.30 -10.52
C GLY A 37 -20.99 -38.31 -12.04
N PHE A 38 -20.98 -37.17 -12.70
CA PHE A 38 -20.94 -37.04 -14.18
C PHE A 38 -19.51 -36.82 -14.71
N GLY A 39 -18.52 -36.70 -13.82
CA GLY A 39 -17.13 -36.43 -14.18
C GLY A 39 -16.78 -34.96 -14.35
N ASN A 40 -17.65 -34.06 -13.92
CA ASN A 40 -17.31 -32.61 -13.93
C ASN A 40 -16.39 -32.29 -12.74
N ASN A 41 -15.31 -31.62 -13.02
CA ASN A 41 -14.37 -31.16 -11.99
C ASN A 41 -14.99 -30.08 -11.12
N THR A 42 -14.74 -30.15 -9.81
CA THR A 42 -14.99 -29.05 -8.89
C THR A 42 -13.76 -28.14 -8.78
N SER A 43 -13.86 -27.05 -8.04
CA SER A 43 -12.71 -26.18 -7.72
C SER A 43 -11.77 -26.77 -6.66
N ALA A 44 -12.02 -28.00 -6.15
CA ALA A 44 -11.23 -28.64 -5.11
C ALA A 44 -10.49 -29.86 -5.64
N SER A 45 -9.24 -30.02 -5.20
CA SER A 45 -8.40 -31.22 -5.45
C SER A 45 -7.78 -31.66 -4.14
N ILE A 46 -7.50 -32.96 -4.03
CA ILE A 46 -7.01 -33.55 -2.79
C ILE A 46 -5.90 -34.60 -3.06
N SER A 47 -4.92 -34.66 -2.17
CA SER A 47 -4.00 -35.77 -1.98
C SER A 47 -4.01 -36.21 -0.51
N ASP A 48 -3.11 -37.07 -0.10
CA ASP A 48 -2.89 -37.45 1.32
C ASP A 48 -2.39 -36.25 2.15
N ASP A 49 -1.61 -35.32 1.56
CA ASP A 49 -1.00 -34.18 2.24
C ASP A 49 -1.62 -32.83 1.88
N VAL A 50 -2.36 -32.70 0.76
CA VAL A 50 -2.77 -31.43 0.21
C VAL A 50 -4.27 -31.34 -0.10
N LEU A 51 -4.91 -30.26 0.34
CA LEU A 51 -6.17 -29.76 -0.21
C LEU A 51 -5.88 -28.51 -1.03
N SER A 52 -6.13 -28.57 -2.32
CA SER A 52 -5.98 -27.43 -3.24
C SER A 52 -7.35 -26.91 -3.67
N VAL A 53 -7.51 -25.60 -3.69
CA VAL A 53 -8.70 -24.93 -4.23
C VAL A 53 -8.25 -24.03 -5.39
N LYS A 54 -8.76 -24.31 -6.59
CA LYS A 54 -8.45 -23.59 -7.81
C LYS A 54 -9.72 -23.39 -8.63
N PRO A 55 -10.07 -22.16 -9.01
CA PRO A 55 -11.17 -21.93 -9.93
C PRO A 55 -10.98 -22.71 -11.24
N GLN A 56 -12.03 -23.32 -11.77
CA GLN A 56 -11.95 -24.15 -12.97
C GLN A 56 -12.01 -23.34 -14.26
N ASN A 57 -12.77 -22.25 -14.27
CA ASN A 57 -13.01 -21.48 -15.50
C ASN A 57 -12.33 -20.11 -15.44
N ASP A 58 -12.72 -19.25 -14.51
CA ASP A 58 -12.24 -17.87 -14.37
C ASP A 58 -11.84 -17.59 -12.93
N ASP A 59 -10.93 -16.63 -12.75
CA ASP A 59 -10.62 -16.07 -11.43
C ASP A 59 -11.86 -15.47 -10.77
N THR A 60 -11.93 -15.54 -9.46
CA THR A 60 -13.10 -15.09 -8.70
C THR A 60 -12.70 -14.42 -7.40
N THR A 61 -13.51 -13.45 -6.97
CA THR A 61 -13.33 -12.74 -5.70
C THR A 61 -13.63 -13.59 -4.45
N GLY A 62 -13.97 -14.86 -4.63
CA GLY A 62 -14.35 -15.76 -3.54
C GLY A 62 -14.03 -17.23 -3.85
N ALA A 63 -12.82 -17.54 -4.33
CA ALA A 63 -12.39 -18.90 -4.63
C ALA A 63 -12.45 -19.83 -3.40
N PHE A 64 -12.13 -19.29 -2.21
CA PHE A 64 -12.33 -19.96 -0.93
C PHE A 64 -12.94 -19.00 0.06
N LEU A 65 -14.06 -19.38 0.70
CA LEU A 65 -14.82 -18.55 1.62
C LEU A 65 -15.06 -19.23 2.96
N VAL A 66 -14.71 -18.56 4.05
CA VAL A 66 -15.22 -18.87 5.39
C VAL A 66 -16.25 -17.81 5.77
N LYS A 67 -17.46 -18.26 6.09
CA LYS A 67 -18.60 -17.36 6.40
C LYS A 67 -19.10 -17.58 7.82
N ASN A 68 -19.65 -16.52 8.42
CA ASN A 68 -20.39 -16.64 9.65
C ASN A 68 -21.81 -17.19 9.41
N LYS A 69 -22.56 -17.45 10.50
CA LYS A 69 -23.95 -17.95 10.42
C LYS A 69 -24.87 -17.04 9.58
N GLY A 70 -24.60 -15.74 9.55
CA GLY A 70 -25.37 -14.76 8.77
C GLY A 70 -24.99 -14.70 7.29
N GLY A 71 -24.02 -15.50 6.84
CA GLY A 71 -23.56 -15.54 5.45
C GLY A 71 -22.48 -14.52 5.09
N ASN A 72 -22.02 -13.69 6.03
CA ASN A 72 -20.95 -12.71 5.78
C ASN A 72 -19.57 -13.39 5.77
N ASN A 73 -18.72 -12.98 4.85
CA ASN A 73 -17.35 -13.49 4.76
C ASN A 73 -16.53 -13.11 6.00
N ILE A 74 -15.84 -14.07 6.58
CA ILE A 74 -14.80 -13.85 7.61
C ILE A 74 -13.43 -13.93 6.98
N LEU A 75 -13.25 -14.84 6.00
CA LEU A 75 -12.06 -14.98 5.18
C LEU A 75 -12.49 -15.22 3.74
N ALA A 76 -11.85 -14.55 2.81
CA ALA A 76 -12.02 -14.76 1.38
C ALA A 76 -10.67 -14.82 0.68
N VAL A 77 -10.48 -15.81 -0.18
CA VAL A 77 -9.37 -15.86 -1.13
C VAL A 77 -9.89 -15.34 -2.46
N ASP A 78 -9.37 -14.22 -2.87
CA ASP A 78 -9.69 -13.52 -4.11
C ASP A 78 -8.59 -13.80 -5.12
N THR A 79 -8.90 -14.61 -6.14
CA THR A 79 -7.93 -14.97 -7.18
C THR A 79 -7.92 -13.95 -8.33
N THR A 80 -8.94 -13.10 -8.43
CA THR A 80 -8.96 -11.99 -9.38
C THR A 80 -7.89 -10.96 -9.05
N ASP A 81 -7.82 -10.57 -7.77
CA ASP A 81 -6.87 -9.56 -7.28
C ASP A 81 -5.63 -10.19 -6.62
N SER A 82 -5.55 -11.54 -6.54
CA SER A 82 -4.49 -12.29 -5.85
C SER A 82 -4.34 -11.91 -4.37
N LEU A 83 -5.44 -11.74 -3.66
CA LEU A 83 -5.50 -11.26 -2.28
C LEU A 83 -6.16 -12.26 -1.33
N VAL A 84 -5.75 -12.20 -0.06
CA VAL A 84 -6.49 -12.80 1.05
C VAL A 84 -7.13 -11.69 1.87
N LYS A 85 -8.46 -11.68 1.94
CA LYS A 85 -9.26 -10.67 2.63
C LYS A 85 -9.81 -11.23 3.94
N VAL A 86 -9.74 -10.43 5.02
CA VAL A 86 -10.16 -10.85 6.36
C VAL A 86 -11.11 -9.84 7.02
N GLY A 87 -11.94 -10.34 7.94
CA GLY A 87 -12.87 -9.55 8.73
C GLY A 87 -14.09 -9.05 7.95
N ALA A 88 -15.01 -8.38 8.68
CA ALA A 88 -16.26 -7.87 8.11
C ALA A 88 -16.04 -6.81 7.02
N SER A 89 -14.97 -6.03 7.11
CA SER A 89 -14.60 -5.00 6.14
C SER A 89 -13.77 -5.53 4.96
N GLN A 90 -13.51 -6.84 4.92
CA GLN A 90 -12.73 -7.51 3.86
C GLN A 90 -11.40 -6.80 3.57
N ILE A 91 -10.63 -6.48 4.63
CA ILE A 91 -9.32 -5.85 4.53
C ILE A 91 -8.31 -6.90 4.02
N ASN A 92 -7.42 -6.50 3.11
CA ASN A 92 -6.31 -7.34 2.69
C ASN A 92 -5.46 -7.75 3.90
N ALA A 93 -5.17 -9.05 4.04
CA ALA A 93 -4.41 -9.60 5.17
C ALA A 93 -2.97 -9.07 5.25
N THR A 94 -2.40 -8.60 4.14
CA THR A 94 -1.06 -8.00 4.07
C THR A 94 -1.05 -6.48 4.23
N THR A 95 -2.19 -5.87 4.63
CA THR A 95 -2.27 -4.42 4.86
C THR A 95 -1.33 -3.97 5.98
N GLN A 96 -0.57 -2.93 5.68
CA GLN A 96 0.38 -2.27 6.56
C GLN A 96 0.15 -0.75 6.55
N TYR A 97 0.77 -0.06 7.51
CA TYR A 97 0.74 1.40 7.61
C TYR A 97 2.14 1.95 7.82
N ALA A 98 2.46 3.01 7.12
CA ALA A 98 3.70 3.78 7.28
C ALA A 98 3.35 5.23 7.65
N TYR A 99 4.24 5.87 8.39
CA TYR A 99 3.99 7.19 8.95
C TYR A 99 5.14 8.14 8.64
N PHE A 100 4.80 9.39 8.35
CA PHE A 100 5.72 10.51 8.27
C PHE A 100 5.24 11.60 9.21
N GLY A 101 6.16 12.30 9.87
CA GLY A 101 5.78 13.36 10.78
C GLY A 101 6.92 14.26 11.19
N ALA A 102 6.61 15.54 11.40
CA ALA A 102 7.55 16.54 11.89
C ALA A 102 6.83 17.69 12.57
N ASN A 103 7.53 18.33 13.52
CA ASN A 103 7.18 19.62 14.05
C ASN A 103 8.26 20.62 13.66
N PHE A 104 7.87 21.73 13.10
CA PHE A 104 8.74 22.83 12.74
C PHE A 104 8.34 24.04 13.57
N ALA A 105 9.06 24.25 14.67
CA ALA A 105 8.78 25.30 15.64
C ALA A 105 9.64 26.56 15.42
N ASP A 106 10.24 26.71 14.24
CA ASP A 106 11.09 27.84 13.91
C ASP A 106 10.88 28.25 12.44
N GLN A 107 10.54 29.49 12.23
CA GLN A 107 10.35 30.11 10.93
C GLN A 107 11.54 29.94 9.97
N SER A 108 12.72 29.64 10.47
CA SER A 108 13.92 29.39 9.67
C SER A 108 14.00 27.95 9.10
N ALA A 109 13.08 27.07 9.47
CA ALA A 109 13.11 25.66 9.07
C ALA A 109 12.63 25.42 7.62
N PHE A 110 11.91 26.40 7.05
CA PHE A 110 11.38 26.31 5.69
C PHE A 110 11.90 27.43 4.79
N THR A 111 11.95 27.12 3.52
CA THR A 111 12.02 28.14 2.46
C THR A 111 10.66 28.16 1.76
N ALA A 112 10.06 29.36 1.61
CA ALA A 112 8.78 29.50 0.91
C ALA A 112 8.87 28.91 -0.50
N ASP A 113 7.77 28.34 -0.96
CA ASP A 113 7.61 27.75 -2.29
C ASP A 113 8.56 26.56 -2.59
N ILE A 114 9.11 25.93 -1.56
CA ILE A 114 9.99 24.75 -1.72
C ILE A 114 9.43 23.57 -0.95
N HIS A 115 9.43 22.40 -1.57
CA HIS A 115 9.10 21.15 -0.89
C HIS A 115 10.25 20.68 0.02
N HIS A 116 9.93 20.34 1.22
CA HIS A 116 10.85 19.79 2.21
C HIS A 116 10.48 18.34 2.55
N ALA A 117 11.50 17.49 2.64
CA ALA A 117 11.29 16.10 3.03
C ALA A 117 10.90 15.99 4.52
N ILE A 118 9.88 15.22 4.81
CA ILE A 118 9.36 14.98 6.15
C ILE A 118 9.91 13.66 6.69
N PRO A 119 10.38 13.62 7.95
CA PRO A 119 10.89 12.43 8.58
C PRO A 119 9.94 11.23 8.53
N PHE A 120 10.51 10.07 8.22
CA PHE A 120 9.83 8.78 8.21
C PHE A 120 9.89 8.14 9.59
N ASN A 121 8.76 7.68 10.09
CA ASN A 121 8.63 6.90 11.32
C ASN A 121 9.24 7.52 12.59
N THR A 122 9.53 8.82 12.57
CA THR A 122 10.06 9.55 13.72
C THR A 122 9.02 10.56 14.19
N GLY A 123 8.48 10.35 15.35
CA GLY A 123 7.36 11.15 15.86
C GLY A 123 7.67 12.61 16.16
N MET A 124 8.90 13.04 16.28
CA MET A 124 9.24 14.44 16.61
C MET A 124 10.72 14.75 16.41
N THR A 125 11.00 15.69 15.53
CA THR A 125 12.25 16.45 15.54
C THR A 125 11.91 17.93 15.64
N THR A 126 12.07 18.51 16.80
CA THR A 126 12.07 19.96 16.97
C THR A 126 13.37 20.54 16.38
N GLY A 127 13.26 21.51 15.51
CA GLY A 127 14.42 22.29 15.07
C GLY A 127 15.32 21.66 14.01
N VAL A 128 14.90 20.64 13.32
CA VAL A 128 15.60 20.16 12.11
C VAL A 128 15.05 20.96 10.93
N ALA A 129 15.91 21.77 10.33
CA ALA A 129 15.59 22.40 9.04
C ALA A 129 15.17 21.32 8.05
N GLY A 130 13.97 21.43 7.50
CA GLY A 130 13.50 20.51 6.48
C GLY A 130 14.50 20.52 5.32
N THR A 131 14.92 19.34 4.84
CA THR A 131 15.84 19.29 3.71
C THR A 131 15.08 19.61 2.44
N ALA A 132 15.53 20.67 1.74
CA ALA A 132 14.96 21.07 0.46
C ALA A 132 15.09 19.97 -0.59
N MET A 133 14.01 19.67 -1.26
CA MET A 133 13.95 18.65 -2.32
C MET A 133 14.26 19.28 -3.67
N GLY A 134 15.56 19.41 -3.97
CA GLY A 134 16.05 19.92 -5.24
C GLY A 134 16.25 21.44 -5.28
N SER A 135 16.44 21.98 -6.49
CA SER A 135 16.57 23.42 -6.71
C SER A 135 15.22 24.13 -6.60
N SER A 136 15.23 25.41 -6.32
CA SER A 136 14.02 26.26 -6.27
C SER A 136 13.19 26.23 -7.56
N THR A 137 13.76 25.86 -8.69
CA THR A 137 13.08 25.75 -9.98
C THR A 137 12.32 24.46 -10.21
N SER A 138 12.62 23.41 -9.45
CA SER A 138 12.02 22.07 -9.60
C SER A 138 11.13 21.66 -8.42
N SER A 139 10.97 22.53 -7.45
CA SER A 139 10.19 22.25 -6.24
C SER A 139 9.34 23.45 -5.84
N SER A 140 8.73 24.14 -6.83
CA SER A 140 7.85 25.25 -6.54
C SER A 140 6.56 24.80 -5.90
N PHE A 141 6.00 25.68 -5.14
CA PHE A 141 4.68 25.54 -4.57
C PHE A 141 3.62 25.36 -5.68
N ASN A 142 2.68 24.48 -5.50
CA ASN A 142 1.69 24.04 -6.51
C ASN A 142 2.25 23.27 -7.70
N ASP A 143 3.53 22.91 -7.71
CA ASP A 143 4.01 21.94 -8.67
C ASP A 143 3.47 20.55 -8.33
N THR A 144 3.04 19.84 -9.36
CA THR A 144 2.66 18.44 -9.23
C THR A 144 3.87 17.55 -8.98
N ASN A 145 5.08 18.08 -9.15
CA ASN A 145 6.33 17.32 -9.05
C ASN A 145 7.37 18.07 -8.21
N PRO A 146 7.62 17.69 -6.94
CA PRO A 146 8.91 17.97 -6.31
C PRO A 146 10.06 17.46 -7.18
N ALA A 147 11.31 17.83 -6.86
CA ALA A 147 12.48 17.44 -7.65
C ALA A 147 12.45 15.95 -8.02
N THR A 148 12.57 15.64 -9.31
CA THR A 148 12.61 14.24 -9.82
C THR A 148 13.99 13.62 -9.69
N SER A 149 15.01 14.41 -9.34
CA SER A 149 16.35 13.92 -9.02
C SER A 149 16.95 14.79 -7.91
N LEU A 150 17.74 14.18 -7.05
CA LEU A 150 18.38 14.87 -5.95
C LEU A 150 19.80 14.37 -5.78
N THR A 151 20.75 15.30 -5.83
CA THR A 151 22.15 15.01 -5.50
C THR A 151 22.36 15.17 -4.00
N LEU A 152 22.76 14.10 -3.32
CA LEU A 152 23.08 14.13 -1.90
C LEU A 152 24.45 14.82 -1.71
N THR A 153 24.39 16.07 -1.30
CA THR A 153 25.57 16.89 -1.00
C THR A 153 25.81 16.98 0.51
N THR A 154 26.55 17.99 0.98
CA THR A 154 26.98 18.17 2.37
C THR A 154 25.89 18.14 3.45
N GLY A 155 24.61 18.27 3.08
CA GLY A 155 23.46 18.15 3.99
C GLY A 155 22.78 16.78 3.97
N ALA A 156 23.31 15.82 3.25
CA ALA A 156 22.70 14.50 3.00
C ALA A 156 22.36 13.68 4.26
N HIS A 157 23.06 13.90 5.36
CA HIS A 157 22.78 13.21 6.62
C HIS A 157 21.37 13.49 7.17
N HIS A 158 20.73 14.58 6.80
CA HIS A 158 19.36 14.90 7.19
C HIS A 158 18.33 14.07 6.44
N PHE A 159 18.66 13.54 5.27
CA PHE A 159 17.74 12.72 4.47
C PHE A 159 17.54 11.32 5.02
N ALA A 160 18.53 10.75 5.69
CA ALA A 160 18.42 9.37 6.21
C ALA A 160 17.19 9.18 7.10
N ALA A 161 16.79 10.20 7.85
CA ALA A 161 15.59 10.18 8.67
C ALA A 161 14.28 10.26 7.87
N CYS A 162 14.34 10.65 6.60
CA CYS A 162 13.16 10.82 5.74
C CYS A 162 12.90 9.61 4.84
N TYR A 163 13.85 8.68 4.74
CA TYR A 163 13.79 7.56 3.82
C TYR A 163 12.91 6.44 4.34
N TRP A 164 11.90 6.09 3.55
CA TRP A 164 11.27 4.79 3.63
C TRP A 164 11.80 3.91 2.50
N HIS A 165 12.77 3.06 2.79
CA HIS A 165 13.30 2.08 1.85
C HIS A 165 12.33 0.91 1.73
N VAL A 166 11.86 0.64 0.54
CA VAL A 166 10.90 -0.42 0.22
C VAL A 166 11.66 -1.72 -0.01
N ILE A 167 11.46 -2.70 0.87
CA ILE A 167 12.15 -4.01 0.81
C ILE A 167 11.41 -4.99 -0.10
N ASP A 168 10.10 -5.02 -0.03
CA ASP A 168 9.23 -5.87 -0.84
C ASP A 168 8.41 -5.02 -1.82
N ASN A 169 7.93 -5.62 -2.91
CA ASN A 169 6.98 -4.94 -3.79
C ASN A 169 5.71 -4.61 -3.01
N ILE A 170 5.27 -3.37 -3.09
CA ILE A 170 4.06 -2.90 -2.39
C ILE A 170 3.11 -2.21 -3.36
N THR A 171 1.82 -2.17 -2.96
CA THR A 171 0.82 -1.29 -3.57
C THR A 171 0.30 -0.31 -2.52
N ILE A 172 0.29 0.97 -2.84
CA ILE A 172 -0.26 2.04 -2.00
C ILE A 172 -1.78 2.06 -2.18
N ASP A 173 -2.50 1.81 -1.09
CA ASP A 173 -3.97 1.79 -1.08
C ASP A 173 -4.58 3.17 -0.83
N ALA A 174 -3.96 3.95 0.06
CA ALA A 174 -4.41 5.29 0.42
C ALA A 174 -3.31 6.09 1.09
N VAL A 175 -3.36 7.40 0.95
CA VAL A 175 -2.51 8.35 1.67
C VAL A 175 -3.40 9.44 2.25
N THR A 176 -3.22 9.69 3.54
CA THR A 176 -3.88 10.81 4.23
C THR A 176 -2.84 11.63 4.93
N TRP A 177 -2.90 12.93 4.82
CA TRP A 177 -2.03 13.82 5.56
C TRP A 177 -2.82 14.93 6.25
N TRP A 178 -2.24 15.46 7.29
CA TRP A 178 -2.74 16.62 7.98
C TRP A 178 -1.60 17.53 8.43
N HIS A 179 -1.90 18.80 8.60
CA HIS A 179 -1.03 19.77 9.23
C HIS A 179 -1.83 20.68 10.15
N GLY A 180 -1.17 21.18 11.19
CA GLY A 180 -1.64 22.24 12.05
C GLY A 180 -0.62 23.37 12.04
N ALA A 181 -1.06 24.60 12.22
CA ALA A 181 -0.19 25.76 12.29
C ALA A 181 -0.75 26.79 13.25
N ASP A 182 0.15 27.58 13.86
CA ASP A 182 -0.24 28.64 14.80
C ASP A 182 -0.63 29.94 14.11
N THR A 183 0.01 30.30 13.01
CA THR A 183 -0.14 31.60 12.33
C THR A 183 -0.33 31.44 10.82
N ALA A 184 -1.22 30.54 10.42
CA ALA A 184 -1.30 30.09 9.03
C ALA A 184 -2.40 30.77 8.20
N THR A 185 -3.08 31.80 8.70
CA THR A 185 -4.19 32.43 7.95
C THR A 185 -3.70 33.01 6.63
N GLY A 186 -4.22 32.47 5.54
CA GLY A 186 -3.86 32.85 4.18
C GLY A 186 -2.75 32.03 3.56
N ASP A 187 -2.02 31.24 4.34
CA ASP A 187 -0.99 30.35 3.81
C ASP A 187 -1.62 29.27 2.95
N VAL A 188 -0.96 28.91 1.87
CA VAL A 188 -1.32 27.77 1.04
C VAL A 188 -0.25 26.68 1.19
N THR A 189 -0.68 25.49 1.56
CA THR A 189 0.20 24.36 1.80
C THR A 189 -0.05 23.25 0.80
N ALA A 190 0.98 22.50 0.43
CA ALA A 190 0.90 21.34 -0.46
C ALA A 190 1.79 20.21 0.02
N SER A 191 1.46 19.00 -0.38
CA SER A 191 2.27 17.81 -0.08
C SER A 191 2.21 16.78 -1.19
N HIS A 192 3.29 15.98 -1.30
CA HIS A 192 3.42 14.90 -2.25
C HIS A 192 4.04 13.68 -1.56
N LEU A 193 3.61 12.50 -2.00
CA LEU A 193 4.33 11.25 -1.73
C LEU A 193 5.09 10.90 -3.00
N MET A 194 6.43 10.79 -2.89
CA MET A 194 7.33 10.59 -4.03
C MET A 194 8.06 9.27 -3.91
N GLY A 195 8.21 8.55 -5.04
CA GLY A 195 9.06 7.38 -5.15
C GLY A 195 10.29 7.69 -5.98
N TYR A 196 11.46 7.17 -5.56
CA TYR A 196 12.75 7.38 -6.25
C TYR A 196 13.51 6.09 -6.42
N ASP A 197 14.31 6.04 -7.48
CA ASP A 197 15.37 5.06 -7.61
C ASP A 197 16.58 5.50 -6.79
N VAL A 198 17.23 4.53 -6.16
CA VAL A 198 18.51 4.69 -5.47
C VAL A 198 19.59 3.83 -6.12
N VAL A 199 20.84 4.25 -5.99
CA VAL A 199 21.96 3.44 -6.46
C VAL A 199 22.11 2.23 -5.55
N SER A 200 22.09 1.04 -6.12
CA SER A 200 22.04 -0.23 -5.37
C SER A 200 23.41 -0.70 -4.89
N ASP A 201 24.49 -0.09 -5.35
CA ASP A 201 25.86 -0.48 -4.99
C ASP A 201 26.78 0.74 -4.88
N ASN A 202 28.04 0.49 -4.54
CA ASN A 202 29.07 1.52 -4.43
C ASN A 202 29.67 1.89 -5.80
N SER A 203 28.81 2.04 -6.81
CA SER A 203 29.26 2.51 -8.13
C SER A 203 29.59 4.01 -8.10
N SER A 204 30.26 4.49 -9.13
CA SER A 204 30.73 5.87 -9.24
C SER A 204 29.67 6.96 -9.27
N ASN A 205 28.41 6.60 -9.32
CA ASN A 205 27.26 7.52 -9.28
C ASN A 205 26.58 7.56 -7.90
N SER A 206 27.35 7.41 -6.87
CA SER A 206 26.94 7.23 -5.50
C SER A 206 25.91 8.26 -5.02
N GLY A 207 24.85 7.77 -4.43
CA GLY A 207 24.05 8.49 -3.46
C GLY A 207 22.98 9.43 -4.02
N ASN A 208 22.74 9.47 -5.32
CA ASN A 208 21.69 10.31 -5.89
C ASN A 208 20.35 9.56 -5.89
N LEU A 209 19.28 10.30 -5.57
CA LEU A 209 17.93 9.90 -5.90
C LEU A 209 17.66 10.29 -7.35
N SER A 210 17.03 9.41 -8.12
CA SER A 210 16.69 9.63 -9.53
C SER A 210 15.32 9.08 -9.88
N ASN A 211 14.84 9.40 -11.09
CA ASN A 211 13.57 8.92 -11.63
C ASN A 211 12.39 9.13 -10.64
N GLY A 212 12.35 10.30 -10.00
CA GLY A 212 11.30 10.66 -9.07
C GLY A 212 9.92 10.61 -9.72
N THR A 213 9.00 9.88 -9.07
CA THR A 213 7.63 9.68 -9.53
C THR A 213 6.67 10.13 -8.43
N VAL A 214 5.60 10.82 -8.78
CA VAL A 214 4.51 11.14 -7.85
C VAL A 214 3.71 9.86 -7.59
N LEU A 215 3.73 9.37 -6.38
CA LEU A 215 2.94 8.22 -5.93
C LEU A 215 1.55 8.67 -5.48
N ALA A 216 1.49 9.77 -4.73
CA ALA A 216 0.23 10.42 -4.37
C ALA A 216 0.41 11.94 -4.29
N ASP A 217 -0.64 12.65 -4.64
CA ASP A 217 -0.66 14.10 -4.75
C ASP A 217 -1.79 14.70 -3.91
N GLY A 218 -1.47 15.72 -3.14
CA GLY A 218 -2.42 16.55 -2.40
C GLY A 218 -2.65 17.87 -3.12
N ALA A 219 -3.92 18.27 -3.28
CA ALA A 219 -4.23 19.62 -3.73
C ALA A 219 -3.78 20.65 -2.68
N GLY A 220 -3.45 21.86 -3.12
CA GLY A 220 -3.12 22.97 -2.21
C GLY A 220 -4.26 23.23 -1.22
N ILE A 221 -3.92 23.37 0.05
CA ILE A 221 -4.86 23.72 1.11
C ILE A 221 -4.64 25.18 1.46
N SER A 222 -5.65 26.04 1.27
CA SER A 222 -5.64 27.41 1.76
C SER A 222 -6.08 27.43 3.22
N ASN A 223 -5.22 27.88 4.11
CA ASN A 223 -5.50 27.95 5.54
C ASN A 223 -6.42 29.13 5.84
N ALA A 224 -7.59 28.86 6.40
CA ALA A 224 -8.61 29.88 6.67
C ALA A 224 -8.46 30.54 8.04
N GLY A 225 -7.67 29.98 8.94
CA GLY A 225 -7.52 30.49 10.32
C GLY A 225 -6.27 29.97 11.01
N HIS A 226 -5.99 30.58 12.16
CA HIS A 226 -4.92 30.16 13.05
C HIS A 226 -5.34 28.93 13.88
N GLU A 227 -4.37 28.20 14.42
CA GLU A 227 -4.55 27.13 15.40
C GLU A 227 -5.58 26.06 14.96
N GLN A 228 -5.63 25.77 13.66
CA GLN A 228 -6.54 24.79 13.07
C GLN A 228 -5.75 23.61 12.52
N ILE A 229 -6.41 22.45 12.48
CA ILE A 229 -5.88 21.25 11.83
C ILE A 229 -6.62 21.07 10.51
N TYR A 230 -5.87 20.95 9.45
CA TYR A 230 -6.36 20.66 8.11
C TYR A 230 -5.92 19.26 7.73
N TYR A 231 -6.81 18.46 7.14
CA TYR A 231 -6.45 17.16 6.64
C TYR A 231 -6.97 16.95 5.22
N GLN A 232 -6.30 16.07 4.50
CA GLN A 232 -6.68 15.72 3.14
C GLN A 232 -6.36 14.25 2.84
N ASN A 233 -7.27 13.60 2.10
CA ASN A 233 -6.96 12.35 1.42
C ASN A 233 -6.31 12.70 0.08
N MET A 234 -5.10 12.19 -0.13
CA MET A 234 -4.36 12.44 -1.37
C MET A 234 -4.87 11.53 -2.49
N THR A 235 -4.75 12.00 -3.72
CA THR A 235 -5.02 11.17 -4.89
C THR A 235 -3.81 10.29 -5.19
N VAL A 236 -3.98 8.97 -5.11
CA VAL A 236 -2.93 8.02 -5.52
C VAL A 236 -2.84 8.03 -7.05
N GLN A 237 -1.67 8.34 -7.58
CA GLN A 237 -1.39 8.42 -9.03
C GLN A 237 -0.61 7.21 -9.53
N SER A 238 0.38 6.74 -8.76
CA SER A 238 1.17 5.55 -9.06
C SER A 238 1.17 4.66 -7.83
N ALA A 239 0.26 3.69 -7.81
CA ALA A 239 0.06 2.86 -6.63
C ALA A 239 1.20 1.87 -6.39
N ASP A 240 1.74 1.29 -7.45
CA ASP A 240 2.71 0.20 -7.39
C ASP A 240 4.13 0.72 -7.22
N VAL A 241 4.81 0.21 -6.20
CA VAL A 241 6.20 0.55 -5.90
C VAL A 241 7.01 -0.74 -5.78
N ASP A 242 8.03 -0.86 -6.60
CA ASP A 242 8.91 -2.02 -6.61
C ASP A 242 9.91 -1.98 -5.45
N ALA A 243 10.35 -3.16 -5.05
CA ALA A 243 11.42 -3.33 -4.07
C ALA A 243 12.70 -2.59 -4.48
N GLY A 244 13.43 -2.05 -3.50
CA GLY A 244 14.66 -1.30 -3.71
C GLY A 244 14.47 0.19 -3.97
N LYS A 245 13.23 0.67 -4.13
CA LYS A 245 12.94 2.11 -4.20
C LYS A 245 12.93 2.77 -2.82
N VAL A 246 13.03 4.09 -2.83
CA VAL A 246 12.85 4.93 -1.65
C VAL A 246 11.62 5.80 -1.82
N ILE A 247 10.80 5.88 -0.77
CA ILE A 247 9.64 6.76 -0.70
C ILE A 247 9.95 7.91 0.25
N LEU A 248 9.59 9.13 -0.17
CA LEU A 248 9.66 10.35 0.62
C LEU A 248 8.28 11.03 0.65
N PHE A 249 7.91 11.57 1.80
CA PHE A 249 6.79 12.49 1.90
C PHE A 249 7.34 13.91 1.96
N THR A 250 6.73 14.83 1.21
CA THR A 250 7.16 16.23 1.15
C THR A 250 6.05 17.18 1.57
N PHE A 251 6.44 18.32 2.11
CA PHE A 251 5.56 19.40 2.49
C PHE A 251 6.14 20.75 2.00
N ALA A 252 5.28 21.61 1.50
CA ALA A 252 5.60 22.98 1.10
C ALA A 252 4.55 23.96 1.63
N SER A 253 4.98 25.20 1.87
CA SER A 253 4.12 26.34 2.18
C SER A 253 4.55 27.53 1.34
N ASP A 254 3.63 28.42 0.96
CA ASP A 254 3.94 29.67 0.25
C ASP A 254 4.51 30.76 1.17
N THR A 255 4.59 30.48 2.46
CA THR A 255 5.14 31.39 3.47
C THR A 255 6.00 30.64 4.46
N VAL A 256 6.82 31.39 5.19
CA VAL A 256 7.73 30.86 6.24
C VAL A 256 7.34 31.37 7.64
N ASN A 257 6.18 31.98 7.78
CA ASN A 257 5.82 32.73 9.00
C ASN A 257 5.14 31.87 10.08
N SER A 258 4.92 30.57 9.81
CA SER A 258 4.14 29.70 10.69
C SER A 258 4.96 28.54 11.21
N ASP A 259 4.66 28.14 12.44
CA ASP A 259 5.08 26.86 12.98
C ASP A 259 4.11 25.79 12.48
N TYR A 260 4.66 24.70 11.94
CA TYR A 260 3.85 23.61 11.39
C TYR A 260 4.05 22.31 12.14
N THR A 261 2.94 21.65 12.44
CA THR A 261 2.91 20.22 12.80
C THR A 261 2.35 19.44 11.64
N ILE A 262 3.09 18.45 11.15
CA ILE A 262 2.76 17.69 9.94
C ILE A 262 2.74 16.21 10.26
N ASN A 263 1.75 15.50 9.75
CA ASN A 263 1.67 14.05 9.82
C ASN A 263 1.05 13.50 8.53
N ALA A 264 1.60 12.40 8.05
CA ALA A 264 1.02 11.63 6.96
C ALA A 264 0.99 10.15 7.30
N THR A 265 -0.10 9.50 6.91
CA THR A 265 -0.29 8.06 7.03
C THR A 265 -0.46 7.46 5.63
N VAL A 266 0.37 6.49 5.31
CA VAL A 266 0.29 5.70 4.08
C VAL A 266 -0.24 4.33 4.43
N LYS A 267 -1.37 3.96 3.85
CA LYS A 267 -1.90 2.59 3.88
C LYS A 267 -1.40 1.88 2.64
N TYR A 268 -0.81 0.70 2.81
CA TYR A 268 -0.29 -0.10 1.72
C TYR A 268 -0.44 -1.59 2.01
N HIS A 269 -0.26 -2.42 0.99
CA HIS A 269 -0.13 -3.86 1.17
C HIS A 269 1.07 -4.40 0.39
N ILE A 270 1.60 -5.54 0.84
CA ILE A 270 2.67 -6.28 0.17
C ILE A 270 2.03 -7.09 -0.96
N ARG A 271 2.63 -7.02 -2.15
CA ARG A 271 2.21 -7.77 -3.35
C ARG A 271 2.83 -9.15 -3.40
#